data_3ace398a24d67df7b5506f608499d58f
#
_entry.id   3ace398a24d67df7b5506f608499d58f
#
_cell.length_a   1.000
_cell.length_b   1.000
_cell.length_c   1.000
_cell.angle_alpha   90.00
_cell.angle_beta   90.00
_cell.angle_gamma   90.00
#
_symmetry.space_group_name_H-M   'P 1'
#
loop_
_entity.id
_entity.type
_entity.pdbx_description
1 polymer ?
#
loop_
_entity_poly.entity_id
_entity_poly.type
_entity_poly.pdbx_seq_one_letter_code
_entity_poly.pdbx_strand_id
1 'polypeptide(L)'
;MPVTRDEHTYKTEGIVLRHGDAGEADRLITLFTPYRGKVRAVAKGARRPGSKLAGHLEQFTRSSVLVARGRNLDIITQAQTVRSFIEIRESLRLMLYASYVVELVDSSTEFDSENRPLFELLEHMLVHLITARRLDASLRAYELAALDLLGYRPRLDKCVSCSRPLQPNVVNAFSAGAGGVLCPLCRGREPDQRDIAPATLATLLRLQEQGLAAAESTTMSPDVRYESEAILGEYIAYRLESDLKSPAVLRALRKQMTLLAV
;
A
#
# COMPACT_ATOMS: atom_id res chain seq x y z
N MET A 1 6.26 -11.30 -24.80
CA MET A 1 7.01 -12.49 -25.24
C MET A 1 6.78 -13.59 -24.21
N PRO A 2 6.42 -14.82 -24.60
CA PRO A 2 6.26 -15.91 -23.64
C PRO A 2 7.63 -16.25 -23.04
N VAL A 3 7.70 -16.20 -21.72
CA VAL A 3 8.91 -16.55 -20.97
C VAL A 3 9.06 -18.06 -21.01
N THR A 4 10.08 -18.56 -21.71
CA THR A 4 10.45 -19.96 -21.68
C THR A 4 10.87 -20.35 -20.27
N ARG A 5 10.26 -21.39 -19.71
CA ARG A 5 10.45 -21.89 -18.33
C ARG A 5 11.83 -22.52 -18.05
N ASP A 6 12.74 -22.49 -19.02
CA ASP A 6 14.01 -23.23 -19.00
C ASP A 6 15.27 -22.38 -18.72
N GLU A 7 15.15 -21.08 -18.42
CA GLU A 7 16.31 -20.30 -18.04
C GLU A 7 16.65 -20.53 -16.56
N HIS A 8 17.86 -21.04 -16.28
CA HIS A 8 18.38 -21.23 -14.91
C HIS A 8 18.52 -19.92 -14.13
N THR A 9 18.53 -18.80 -14.85
CA THR A 9 18.61 -17.45 -14.27
C THR A 9 17.71 -16.49 -15.01
N TYR A 10 17.24 -15.46 -14.31
CA TYR A 10 16.51 -14.35 -14.93
C TYR A 10 16.89 -13.01 -14.29
N LYS A 11 16.82 -11.94 -15.07
CA LYS A 11 17.01 -10.57 -14.61
C LYS A 11 15.65 -9.91 -14.45
N THR A 12 15.44 -9.20 -13.34
CA THR A 12 14.24 -8.41 -13.11
C THR A 12 14.56 -7.16 -12.28
N GLU A 13 13.68 -6.19 -12.32
CA GLU A 13 13.68 -5.09 -11.38
C GLU A 13 12.52 -5.26 -10.40
N GLY A 14 12.70 -4.80 -9.17
CA GLY A 14 11.65 -4.86 -8.16
C GLY A 14 11.90 -3.91 -7.00
N ILE A 15 10.84 -3.61 -6.26
CA ILE A 15 10.90 -2.86 -5.02
C ILE A 15 10.92 -3.87 -3.86
N VAL A 16 11.87 -3.71 -2.94
CA VAL A 16 11.97 -4.56 -1.74
C VAL A 16 10.82 -4.21 -0.81
N LEU A 17 9.83 -5.11 -0.69
CA LEU A 17 8.71 -4.96 0.23
C LEU A 17 9.16 -5.25 1.66
N ARG A 18 9.91 -6.33 1.84
CA ARG A 18 10.43 -6.73 3.14
C ARG A 18 11.67 -7.60 3.00
N HIS A 19 12.46 -7.62 4.04
CA HIS A 19 13.53 -8.59 4.22
C HIS A 19 13.44 -9.20 5.62
N GLY A 20 13.95 -10.42 5.76
CA GLY A 20 14.04 -11.13 7.03
C GLY A 20 15.32 -11.95 7.08
N ASP A 21 15.66 -12.44 8.25
CA ASP A 21 16.83 -13.28 8.43
C ASP A 21 16.54 -14.71 7.89
N ALA A 22 17.53 -15.28 7.19
CA ALA A 22 17.51 -16.64 6.68
C ALA A 22 18.81 -17.35 7.14
N GLY A 23 18.79 -17.90 8.34
CA GLY A 23 20.00 -18.42 8.97
C GLY A 23 20.95 -17.32 9.45
N GLU A 24 22.25 -17.64 9.62
CA GLU A 24 23.22 -16.75 10.28
C GLU A 24 23.67 -15.60 9.38
N ALA A 25 23.84 -15.83 8.08
CA ALA A 25 24.49 -14.90 7.16
C ALA A 25 23.60 -14.43 6.00
N ASP A 26 22.46 -15.05 5.79
CA ASP A 26 21.61 -14.84 4.61
C ASP A 26 20.40 -13.98 4.96
N ARG A 27 19.80 -13.35 3.94
CA ARG A 27 18.51 -12.64 4.04
C ARG A 27 17.49 -13.27 3.10
N LEU A 28 16.26 -13.42 3.57
CA LEU A 28 15.10 -13.70 2.74
C LEU A 28 14.51 -12.37 2.27
N ILE A 29 14.45 -12.17 0.97
CA ILE A 29 13.98 -10.93 0.35
C ILE A 29 12.64 -11.19 -0.34
N THR A 30 11.67 -10.33 -0.11
CA THR A 30 10.43 -10.27 -0.90
C THR A 30 10.47 -9.02 -1.76
N LEU A 31 10.47 -9.19 -3.07
CA LEU A 31 10.44 -8.14 -4.09
C LEU A 31 9.05 -8.10 -4.72
N PHE A 32 8.54 -6.91 -5.01
CA PHE A 32 7.43 -6.73 -5.93
C PHE A 32 7.97 -6.25 -7.27
N THR A 33 7.66 -6.95 -8.33
CA THR A 33 8.20 -6.72 -9.68
C THR A 33 7.09 -6.42 -10.68
N PRO A 34 7.34 -5.63 -11.74
CA PRO A 34 6.29 -5.22 -12.67
C PRO A 34 5.74 -6.38 -13.53
N TYR A 35 6.58 -7.40 -13.84
CA TYR A 35 6.22 -8.45 -14.81
C TYR A 35 6.15 -9.86 -14.21
N ARG A 36 6.55 -10.03 -12.95
CA ARG A 36 6.52 -11.33 -12.25
C ARG A 36 5.77 -11.24 -10.91
N GLY A 37 5.11 -10.10 -10.65
CA GLY A 37 4.46 -9.89 -9.38
C GLY A 37 5.40 -10.00 -8.19
N LYS A 38 4.95 -10.65 -7.14
CA LYS A 38 5.74 -10.83 -5.92
C LYS A 38 6.70 -12.02 -6.06
N VAL A 39 7.99 -11.78 -5.80
CA VAL A 39 9.06 -12.78 -5.88
C VAL A 39 9.73 -12.90 -4.52
N ARG A 40 9.99 -14.14 -4.08
CA ARG A 40 10.73 -14.42 -2.86
C ARG A 40 12.04 -15.13 -3.19
N ALA A 41 13.15 -14.59 -2.70
CA ALA A 41 14.47 -15.15 -2.97
C ALA A 41 15.44 -14.97 -1.79
N VAL A 42 16.43 -15.84 -1.68
CA VAL A 42 17.48 -15.75 -0.67
C VAL A 42 18.66 -14.96 -1.22
N ALA A 43 19.11 -13.95 -0.48
CA ALA A 43 20.35 -13.23 -0.72
C ALA A 43 21.45 -13.82 0.17
N LYS A 44 22.28 -14.72 -0.39
CA LYS A 44 23.34 -15.40 0.36
C LYS A 44 24.42 -14.44 0.81
N GLY A 45 24.81 -14.55 2.07
CA GLY A 45 25.86 -13.72 2.66
C GLY A 45 25.47 -12.24 2.79
N ALA A 46 24.21 -11.87 2.61
CA ALA A 46 23.76 -10.47 2.66
C ALA A 46 23.96 -9.80 4.04
N ARG A 47 24.07 -10.60 5.11
CA ARG A 47 24.32 -10.10 6.48
C ARG A 47 25.81 -10.06 6.85
N ARG A 48 26.71 -10.57 6.02
CA ARG A 48 28.13 -10.53 6.29
C ARG A 48 28.68 -9.11 6.16
N PRO A 49 29.62 -8.69 7.02
CA PRO A 49 30.34 -7.43 6.83
C PRO A 49 30.95 -7.36 5.44
N GLY A 50 30.81 -6.23 4.76
CA GLY A 50 31.32 -6.05 3.38
C GLY A 50 30.51 -6.74 2.28
N SER A 51 29.30 -7.25 2.57
CA SER A 51 28.43 -7.84 1.56
C SER A 51 28.10 -6.84 0.45
N LYS A 52 28.33 -7.26 -0.81
CA LYS A 52 27.97 -6.46 -2.01
C LYS A 52 26.46 -6.43 -2.27
N LEU A 53 25.66 -7.27 -1.59
CA LEU A 53 24.21 -7.34 -1.77
C LEU A 53 23.46 -6.49 -0.75
N ALA A 54 24.00 -6.33 0.45
CA ALA A 54 23.27 -5.77 1.60
C ALA A 54 22.61 -4.41 1.30
N GLY A 55 23.41 -3.43 0.86
CA GLY A 55 22.91 -2.07 0.62
C GLY A 55 21.91 -1.96 -0.55
N HIS A 56 21.95 -2.92 -1.47
CA HIS A 56 21.05 -2.95 -2.63
C HIS A 56 19.70 -3.60 -2.33
N LEU A 57 19.57 -4.30 -1.22
CA LEU A 57 18.36 -5.06 -0.84
C LEU A 57 17.72 -4.56 0.45
N GLU A 58 17.98 -3.30 0.80
CA GLU A 58 17.29 -2.64 1.92
C GLU A 58 15.82 -2.36 1.55
N GLN A 59 14.95 -2.35 2.57
CA GLN A 59 13.53 -2.14 2.39
C GLN A 59 13.24 -0.84 1.62
N PHE A 60 12.21 -0.84 0.80
CA PHE A 60 11.77 0.20 -0.14
C PHE A 60 12.69 0.37 -1.36
N THR A 61 13.94 -0.08 -1.34
CA THR A 61 14.87 0.07 -2.47
C THR A 61 14.32 -0.58 -3.73
N ARG A 62 14.29 0.16 -4.84
CA ARG A 62 14.12 -0.41 -6.18
C ARG A 62 15.47 -0.88 -6.68
N SER A 63 15.57 -2.17 -7.00
CA SER A 63 16.82 -2.81 -7.44
C SER A 63 16.61 -3.64 -8.70
N SER A 64 17.63 -3.62 -9.56
CA SER A 64 17.79 -4.60 -10.62
C SER A 64 18.52 -5.80 -10.04
N VAL A 65 17.95 -6.99 -10.15
CA VAL A 65 18.49 -8.22 -9.57
C VAL A 65 18.64 -9.31 -10.62
N LEU A 66 19.73 -10.09 -10.49
CA LEU A 66 19.91 -11.36 -11.21
C LEU A 66 19.57 -12.48 -10.23
N VAL A 67 18.62 -13.29 -10.61
CA VAL A 67 18.04 -14.36 -9.78
C VAL A 67 18.32 -15.70 -10.43
N ALA A 68 18.93 -16.62 -9.69
CA ALA A 68 19.06 -18.02 -10.05
C ALA A 68 17.88 -18.81 -9.49
N ARG A 69 17.23 -19.64 -10.32
CA ARG A 69 16.13 -20.50 -9.88
C ARG A 69 16.65 -21.58 -8.94
N GLY A 70 16.02 -21.69 -7.80
CA GLY A 70 16.28 -22.72 -6.80
C GLY A 70 15.19 -23.81 -6.79
N ARG A 71 15.46 -24.94 -6.14
CA ARG A 71 14.46 -25.99 -5.97
C ARG A 71 13.30 -25.58 -5.07
N ASN A 72 13.60 -24.87 -3.98
CA ASN A 72 12.61 -24.43 -2.98
C ASN A 72 12.47 -22.91 -2.97
N LEU A 73 13.58 -22.17 -3.06
CA LEU A 73 13.63 -20.71 -3.08
C LEU A 73 14.65 -20.28 -4.12
N ASP A 74 14.32 -19.25 -4.84
CA ASP A 74 15.22 -18.58 -5.75
C ASP A 74 16.39 -17.90 -4.99
N ILE A 75 17.50 -17.63 -5.69
CA ILE A 75 18.71 -17.04 -5.09
C ILE A 75 19.07 -15.76 -5.85
N ILE A 76 19.15 -14.64 -5.13
CA ILE A 76 19.68 -13.40 -5.67
C ILE A 76 21.21 -13.53 -5.74
N THR A 77 21.75 -13.54 -6.95
CA THR A 77 23.21 -13.66 -7.20
C THR A 77 23.86 -12.31 -7.40
N GLN A 78 23.13 -11.32 -7.93
CA GLN A 78 23.57 -9.94 -8.12
C GLN A 78 22.41 -8.99 -7.82
N ALA A 79 22.75 -7.81 -7.30
CA ALA A 79 21.81 -6.72 -7.10
C ALA A 79 22.49 -5.38 -7.36
N GLN A 80 21.77 -4.47 -7.99
CA GLN A 80 22.19 -3.10 -8.24
C GLN A 80 21.03 -2.16 -7.94
N THR A 81 21.24 -1.18 -7.09
CA THR A 81 20.25 -0.16 -6.76
C THR A 81 19.91 0.68 -8.00
N VAL A 82 18.63 0.76 -8.32
CA VAL A 82 18.06 1.69 -9.29
C VAL A 82 17.65 2.99 -8.58
N ARG A 83 16.98 2.84 -7.41
CA ARG A 83 16.61 3.95 -6.54
C ARG A 83 16.61 3.51 -5.08
N SER A 84 17.32 4.20 -4.22
CA SER A 84 17.52 3.79 -2.83
C SER A 84 16.37 4.18 -1.90
N PHE A 85 15.65 5.28 -2.18
CA PHE A 85 14.66 5.90 -1.28
C PHE A 85 15.22 6.10 0.14
N ILE A 86 16.47 6.53 0.25
CA ILE A 86 17.16 6.72 1.53
C ILE A 86 16.45 7.75 2.40
N GLU A 87 15.87 8.78 1.79
CA GLU A 87 15.11 9.84 2.44
C GLU A 87 13.94 9.27 3.28
N ILE A 88 13.34 8.19 2.80
CA ILE A 88 12.26 7.47 3.52
C ILE A 88 12.85 6.79 4.75
N ARG A 89 14.00 6.09 4.62
CA ARG A 89 14.62 5.35 5.72
C ARG A 89 15.24 6.25 6.79
N GLU A 90 15.65 7.46 6.45
CA GLU A 90 16.20 8.45 7.38
C GLU A 90 15.11 9.22 8.14
N SER A 91 13.85 9.11 7.76
CA SER A 91 12.73 9.75 8.42
C SER A 91 11.77 8.71 9.02
N LEU A 92 11.72 8.62 10.36
CA LEU A 92 10.78 7.72 11.04
C LEU A 92 9.34 7.93 10.56
N ARG A 93 8.95 9.19 10.35
CA ARG A 93 7.62 9.52 9.86
C ARG A 93 7.37 8.94 8.47
N LEU A 94 8.27 9.17 7.51
CA LEU A 94 8.11 8.66 6.14
C LEU A 94 8.19 7.13 6.10
N MET A 95 9.08 6.55 6.91
CA MET A 95 9.23 5.10 7.02
C MET A 95 7.93 4.41 7.43
N LEU A 96 7.15 4.99 8.35
CA LEU A 96 5.86 4.42 8.78
C LEU A 96 4.81 4.47 7.66
N TYR A 97 4.72 5.59 6.93
CA TYR A 97 3.81 5.68 5.79
C TYR A 97 4.21 4.71 4.67
N ALA A 98 5.50 4.63 4.35
CA ALA A 98 6.02 3.70 3.35
C ALA A 98 5.82 2.23 3.78
N SER A 99 5.99 1.92 5.08
CA SER A 99 5.72 0.57 5.61
C SER A 99 4.27 0.16 5.40
N TYR A 100 3.32 1.07 5.64
CA TYR A 100 1.92 0.81 5.35
C TYR A 100 1.67 0.59 3.85
N VAL A 101 2.25 1.45 3.00
CA VAL A 101 2.10 1.38 1.54
C VAL A 101 2.61 0.04 1.00
N VAL A 102 3.78 -0.42 1.44
CA VAL A 102 4.33 -1.72 1.00
C VAL A 102 3.61 -2.91 1.61
N GLU A 103 3.12 -2.79 2.86
CA GLU A 103 2.33 -3.85 3.51
C GLU A 103 1.01 -4.08 2.77
N LEU A 104 0.33 -3.01 2.33
CA LEU A 104 -0.89 -3.13 1.53
C LEU A 104 -0.63 -3.92 0.24
N VAL A 105 0.45 -3.64 -0.48
CA VAL A 105 0.83 -4.39 -1.67
C VAL A 105 1.19 -5.83 -1.33
N ASP A 106 1.98 -6.06 -0.26
CA ASP A 106 2.39 -7.42 0.12
C ASP A 106 1.18 -8.29 0.52
N SER A 107 0.18 -7.70 1.19
CA SER A 107 -1.04 -8.41 1.63
C SER A 107 -2.07 -8.62 0.51
N SER A 108 -2.07 -7.74 -0.52
CA SER A 108 -3.05 -7.76 -1.61
C SER A 108 -2.59 -8.49 -2.87
N THR A 109 -1.36 -9.00 -2.90
CA THR A 109 -0.79 -9.64 -4.09
C THR A 109 -0.33 -11.07 -3.80
N GLU A 110 -0.39 -11.91 -4.82
CA GLU A 110 0.12 -13.28 -4.78
C GLU A 110 1.52 -13.36 -5.39
N PHE A 111 2.23 -14.47 -5.09
CA PHE A 111 3.51 -14.77 -5.74
C PHE A 111 3.29 -15.10 -7.21
N ASP A 112 4.23 -14.70 -8.04
CA ASP A 112 4.25 -14.95 -9.49
C ASP A 112 3.01 -14.44 -10.25
N SER A 113 2.24 -13.54 -9.66
CA SER A 113 1.06 -12.90 -10.28
C SER A 113 1.41 -11.47 -10.71
N GLU A 114 1.53 -11.26 -12.02
CA GLU A 114 1.86 -9.96 -12.60
C GLU A 114 0.78 -8.90 -12.27
N ASN A 115 1.23 -7.72 -11.77
CA ASN A 115 0.40 -6.55 -11.61
C ASN A 115 1.23 -5.28 -11.81
N ARG A 116 1.52 -4.97 -13.05
CA ARG A 116 2.31 -3.81 -13.42
C ARG A 116 1.68 -2.47 -13.00
N PRO A 117 0.36 -2.24 -13.16
CA PRO A 117 -0.26 -0.99 -12.70
C PRO A 117 -0.07 -0.74 -11.19
N LEU A 118 -0.20 -1.79 -10.38
CA LEU A 118 0.02 -1.68 -8.94
C LEU A 118 1.50 -1.45 -8.59
N PHE A 119 2.44 -2.01 -9.35
CA PHE A 119 3.87 -1.72 -9.21
C PHE A 119 4.16 -0.24 -9.49
N GLU A 120 3.62 0.31 -10.57
CA GLU A 120 3.78 1.72 -10.93
C GLU A 120 3.14 2.64 -9.87
N LEU A 121 1.98 2.28 -9.35
CA LEU A 121 1.33 3.02 -8.26
C LEU A 121 2.18 3.01 -6.98
N LEU A 122 2.74 1.85 -6.61
CA LEU A 122 3.64 1.73 -5.46
C LEU A 122 4.87 2.64 -5.62
N GLU A 123 5.52 2.59 -6.78
CA GLU A 123 6.70 3.42 -7.04
C GLU A 123 6.36 4.91 -6.98
N HIS A 124 5.27 5.33 -7.64
CA HIS A 124 4.81 6.71 -7.62
C HIS A 124 4.52 7.17 -6.18
N MET A 125 3.89 6.33 -5.36
CA MET A 125 3.62 6.68 -3.97
C MET A 125 4.90 6.83 -3.15
N LEU A 126 5.89 5.95 -3.29
CA LEU A 126 7.17 6.09 -2.59
C LEU A 126 7.91 7.38 -3.01
N VAL A 127 7.88 7.73 -4.30
CA VAL A 127 8.41 9.02 -4.78
C VAL A 127 7.67 10.19 -4.18
N HIS A 128 6.33 10.14 -4.20
CA HIS A 128 5.47 11.20 -3.69
C HIS A 128 5.68 11.45 -2.18
N LEU A 129 5.84 10.39 -1.37
CA LEU A 129 6.05 10.50 0.07
C LEU A 129 7.23 11.40 0.45
N ILE A 130 8.30 11.45 -0.36
CA ILE A 130 9.51 12.23 -0.06
C ILE A 130 9.20 13.74 0.00
N THR A 131 8.30 14.22 -0.86
CA THR A 131 7.97 15.64 -0.98
C THR A 131 6.59 16.01 -0.45
N ALA A 132 5.77 15.01 -0.11
CA ALA A 132 4.39 15.20 0.31
C ALA A 132 4.27 16.00 1.62
N ARG A 133 3.45 17.02 1.60
CA ARG A 133 3.09 17.83 2.79
C ARG A 133 1.85 17.27 3.51
N ARG A 134 0.97 16.59 2.77
CA ARG A 134 -0.33 16.09 3.23
C ARG A 134 -0.36 14.55 3.24
N LEU A 135 0.52 13.94 4.03
CA LEU A 135 0.72 12.49 4.06
C LEU A 135 -0.57 11.68 4.28
N ASP A 136 -1.48 12.17 5.14
CA ASP A 136 -2.75 11.45 5.42
C ASP A 136 -3.67 11.44 4.19
N ALA A 137 -3.80 12.58 3.50
CA ALA A 137 -4.59 12.66 2.27
C ALA A 137 -3.94 11.82 1.14
N SER A 138 -2.61 11.86 1.05
CA SER A 138 -1.86 11.03 0.09
C SER A 138 -2.08 9.54 0.32
N LEU A 139 -2.11 9.12 1.60
CA LEU A 139 -2.37 7.74 1.95
C LEU A 139 -3.79 7.30 1.57
N ARG A 140 -4.82 8.13 1.84
CA ARG A 140 -6.20 7.85 1.41
C ARG A 140 -6.33 7.75 -0.11
N ALA A 141 -5.68 8.67 -0.86
CA ALA A 141 -5.65 8.62 -2.32
C ALA A 141 -5.00 7.33 -2.85
N TYR A 142 -3.88 6.93 -2.24
CA TYR A 142 -3.18 5.68 -2.58
C TYR A 142 -4.04 4.45 -2.33
N GLU A 143 -4.70 4.35 -1.16
CA GLU A 143 -5.60 3.24 -0.82
C GLU A 143 -6.75 3.10 -1.83
N LEU A 144 -7.39 4.21 -2.17
CA LEU A 144 -8.48 4.23 -3.15
C LEU A 144 -8.00 3.79 -4.54
N ALA A 145 -6.82 4.24 -4.97
CA ALA A 145 -6.22 3.83 -6.24
C ALA A 145 -5.81 2.35 -6.23
N ALA A 146 -5.23 1.86 -5.13
CA ALA A 146 -4.87 0.45 -4.98
C ALA A 146 -6.11 -0.45 -5.01
N LEU A 147 -7.17 -0.07 -4.28
CA LEU A 147 -8.44 -0.79 -4.29
C LEU A 147 -9.08 -0.83 -5.69
N ASP A 148 -8.97 0.24 -6.46
CA ASP A 148 -9.45 0.28 -7.85
C ASP A 148 -8.69 -0.71 -8.74
N LEU A 149 -7.36 -0.71 -8.67
CA LEU A 149 -6.48 -1.63 -9.42
C LEU A 149 -6.67 -3.10 -9.02
N LEU A 150 -7.08 -3.35 -7.78
CA LEU A 150 -7.39 -4.68 -7.26
C LEU A 150 -8.83 -5.14 -7.58
N GLY A 151 -9.64 -4.30 -8.21
CA GLY A 151 -11.04 -4.60 -8.52
C GLY A 151 -12.03 -4.40 -7.36
N TYR A 152 -11.60 -3.72 -6.31
CA TYR A 152 -12.40 -3.46 -5.10
C TYR A 152 -12.73 -1.98 -4.93
N ARG A 153 -12.89 -1.22 -6.05
CA ARG A 153 -13.25 0.20 -6.01
C ARG A 153 -14.51 0.44 -5.18
N PRO A 154 -14.45 1.14 -4.03
CA PRO A 154 -15.65 1.45 -3.27
C PRO A 154 -16.53 2.44 -4.04
N ARG A 155 -17.85 2.21 -4.02
CA ARG A 155 -18.82 3.12 -4.65
C ARG A 155 -19.13 4.27 -3.70
N LEU A 156 -18.68 5.47 -4.06
CA LEU A 156 -18.82 6.68 -3.24
C LEU A 156 -19.73 7.74 -3.88
N ASP A 157 -20.10 7.58 -5.15
CA ASP A 157 -20.88 8.54 -5.96
C ASP A 157 -22.40 8.36 -5.84
N LYS A 158 -22.84 7.13 -5.60
CA LYS A 158 -24.25 6.76 -5.53
C LYS A 158 -24.47 5.60 -4.56
N CYS A 159 -25.73 5.48 -4.11
CA CYS A 159 -26.14 4.41 -3.20
C CYS A 159 -25.91 3.02 -3.84
N VAL A 160 -25.20 2.13 -3.12
CA VAL A 160 -24.93 0.77 -3.61
C VAL A 160 -26.19 -0.10 -3.71
N SER A 161 -27.23 0.21 -2.91
CA SER A 161 -28.47 -0.57 -2.86
C SER A 161 -29.52 -0.11 -3.88
N CYS A 162 -29.76 1.20 -4.04
CA CYS A 162 -30.81 1.72 -4.93
C CYS A 162 -30.31 2.53 -6.13
N SER A 163 -28.99 2.69 -6.26
CA SER A 163 -28.30 3.42 -7.34
C SER A 163 -28.67 4.91 -7.47
N ARG A 164 -29.40 5.49 -6.52
CA ARG A 164 -29.68 6.93 -6.50
C ARG A 164 -28.41 7.72 -6.18
N PRO A 165 -28.22 8.91 -6.80
CA PRO A 165 -27.16 9.82 -6.40
C PRO A 165 -27.25 10.14 -4.91
N LEU A 166 -26.08 10.25 -4.26
CA LEU A 166 -26.02 10.63 -2.85
C LEU A 166 -26.27 12.14 -2.71
N GLN A 167 -27.02 12.53 -1.68
CA GLN A 167 -27.27 13.94 -1.41
C GLN A 167 -26.07 14.55 -0.68
N PRO A 168 -25.57 15.71 -1.13
CA PRO A 168 -24.58 16.47 -0.39
C PRO A 168 -25.17 16.91 0.95
N ASN A 169 -24.31 17.07 1.95
CA ASN A 169 -24.67 17.54 3.31
C ASN A 169 -25.61 16.64 4.12
N VAL A 170 -25.78 15.38 3.73
CA VAL A 170 -26.56 14.38 4.48
C VAL A 170 -25.62 13.29 4.98
N VAL A 171 -25.79 12.89 6.22
CA VAL A 171 -25.10 11.71 6.77
C VAL A 171 -25.61 10.47 6.07
N ASN A 172 -24.70 9.76 5.40
CA ASN A 172 -24.94 8.49 4.75
C ASN A 172 -24.37 7.35 5.62
N ALA A 173 -24.47 6.12 5.16
CA ALA A 173 -23.79 4.99 5.79
C ALA A 173 -22.86 4.32 4.79
N PHE A 174 -21.72 3.82 5.25
CA PHE A 174 -20.80 3.00 4.47
C PHE A 174 -20.87 1.56 4.94
N SER A 175 -20.92 0.61 4.02
CA SER A 175 -20.86 -0.82 4.30
C SER A 175 -19.68 -1.44 3.52
N ALA A 176 -18.80 -2.11 4.22
CA ALA A 176 -17.70 -2.86 3.62
C ALA A 176 -18.21 -4.05 2.82
N GLY A 177 -19.21 -4.76 3.35
CA GLY A 177 -19.85 -5.89 2.68
C GLY A 177 -20.55 -5.49 1.38
N ALA A 178 -21.34 -4.41 1.40
CA ALA A 178 -22.02 -3.90 0.22
C ALA A 178 -21.06 -3.20 -0.77
N GLY A 179 -19.86 -2.84 -0.36
CA GLY A 179 -18.85 -2.25 -1.23
C GLY A 179 -19.00 -0.76 -1.47
N GLY A 180 -19.60 0.00 -0.53
CA GLY A 180 -19.73 1.45 -0.69
C GLY A 180 -20.81 2.08 0.15
N VAL A 181 -21.32 3.23 -0.31
CA VAL A 181 -22.21 4.10 0.46
C VAL A 181 -23.69 3.76 0.25
N LEU A 182 -24.44 3.76 1.34
CA LEU A 182 -25.90 3.62 1.41
C LEU A 182 -26.52 4.99 1.71
N CYS A 183 -27.54 5.38 0.94
CA CYS A 183 -28.32 6.58 1.23
C CYS A 183 -29.19 6.41 2.50
N PRO A 184 -29.72 7.49 3.09
CA PRO A 184 -30.52 7.41 4.30
C PRO A 184 -31.73 6.47 4.19
N LEU A 185 -32.34 6.33 3.01
CA LEU A 185 -33.48 5.45 2.76
C LEU A 185 -33.10 3.96 2.71
N CYS A 186 -31.83 3.65 2.45
CA CYS A 186 -31.31 2.28 2.40
C CYS A 186 -30.49 1.91 3.64
N ARG A 187 -30.27 2.88 4.53
CA ARG A 187 -29.63 2.67 5.82
C ARG A 187 -30.40 1.62 6.64
N GLY A 188 -29.66 0.78 7.39
CA GLY A 188 -30.25 -0.31 8.18
C GLY A 188 -30.38 -1.64 7.41
N ARG A 189 -30.02 -1.69 6.12
CA ARG A 189 -30.09 -2.92 5.32
C ARG A 189 -28.86 -3.82 5.47
N GLU A 190 -27.74 -3.25 5.85
CA GLU A 190 -26.46 -3.97 5.99
C GLU A 190 -26.04 -3.99 7.47
N PRO A 191 -25.66 -5.15 8.02
CA PRO A 191 -25.31 -5.27 9.43
C PRO A 191 -23.97 -4.60 9.79
N ASP A 192 -23.06 -4.48 8.82
CA ASP A 192 -21.71 -3.91 8.96
C ASP A 192 -21.63 -2.41 8.67
N GLN A 193 -22.78 -1.75 8.50
CA GLN A 193 -22.81 -0.34 8.15
C GLN A 193 -22.35 0.56 9.29
N ARG A 194 -21.64 1.64 8.92
CA ARG A 194 -21.28 2.75 9.81
C ARG A 194 -21.61 4.08 9.16
N ASP A 195 -21.84 5.09 9.98
CA ASP A 195 -22.07 6.44 9.47
C ASP A 195 -20.84 6.98 8.75
N ILE A 196 -21.10 7.77 7.71
CA ILE A 196 -20.09 8.56 7.00
C ILE A 196 -20.58 10.00 6.91
N ALA A 197 -19.79 10.90 7.48
CA ALA A 197 -20.06 12.34 7.46
C ALA A 197 -19.97 12.90 6.03
N PRO A 198 -20.74 13.92 5.69
CA PRO A 198 -20.70 14.56 4.37
C PRO A 198 -19.29 15.04 3.97
N ALA A 199 -18.56 15.64 4.90
CA ALA A 199 -17.19 16.12 4.66
C ALA A 199 -16.22 14.99 4.36
N THR A 200 -16.34 13.84 5.04
CA THR A 200 -15.53 12.65 4.80
C THR A 200 -15.86 12.04 3.44
N LEU A 201 -17.13 11.88 3.11
CA LEU A 201 -17.57 11.37 1.82
C LEU A 201 -17.06 12.24 0.66
N ALA A 202 -17.24 13.55 0.76
CA ALA A 202 -16.77 14.50 -0.27
C ALA A 202 -15.24 14.44 -0.43
N THR A 203 -14.50 14.30 0.67
CA THR A 203 -13.05 14.17 0.66
C THR A 203 -12.62 12.87 -0.03
N LEU A 204 -13.21 11.73 0.35
CA LEU A 204 -12.87 10.43 -0.25
C LEU A 204 -13.24 10.39 -1.73
N LEU A 205 -14.41 10.92 -2.11
CA LEU A 205 -14.82 10.99 -3.52
C LEU A 205 -13.83 11.81 -4.35
N ARG A 206 -13.44 13.00 -3.87
CA ARG A 206 -12.44 13.84 -4.54
C ARG A 206 -11.09 13.13 -4.69
N LEU A 207 -10.60 12.46 -3.65
CA LEU A 207 -9.36 11.70 -3.70
C LEU A 207 -9.45 10.48 -4.62
N GLN A 208 -10.62 9.85 -4.71
CA GLN A 208 -10.86 8.74 -5.62
C GLN A 208 -10.84 9.17 -7.10
N GLU A 209 -11.40 10.34 -7.40
CA GLU A 209 -11.49 10.86 -8.78
C GLU A 209 -10.19 11.47 -9.27
N GLN A 210 -9.45 12.16 -8.40
CA GLN A 210 -8.29 12.96 -8.76
C GLN A 210 -6.96 12.40 -8.28
N GLY A 211 -6.98 11.33 -7.48
CA GLY A 211 -5.80 10.62 -7.01
C GLY A 211 -4.82 11.46 -6.19
N LEU A 212 -3.54 11.13 -6.29
CA LEU A 212 -2.45 11.81 -5.56
C LEU A 212 -2.33 13.30 -5.91
N ALA A 213 -2.75 13.72 -7.11
CA ALA A 213 -2.72 15.13 -7.50
C ALA A 213 -3.63 16.01 -6.61
N ALA A 214 -4.77 15.48 -6.16
CA ALA A 214 -5.66 16.18 -5.25
C ALA A 214 -5.16 16.17 -3.80
N ALA A 215 -4.33 15.22 -3.41
CA ALA A 215 -3.92 15.05 -2.02
C ALA A 215 -3.23 16.28 -1.43
N GLU A 216 -2.33 16.92 -2.19
CA GLU A 216 -1.58 18.09 -1.74
C GLU A 216 -2.47 19.32 -1.47
N SER A 217 -3.60 19.44 -2.18
CA SER A 217 -4.59 20.52 -1.98
C SER A 217 -5.73 20.14 -1.02
N THR A 218 -5.73 18.91 -0.52
CA THR A 218 -6.78 18.39 0.38
C THR A 218 -6.37 18.53 1.84
N THR A 219 -6.98 19.49 2.53
CA THR A 219 -6.84 19.63 3.99
C THR A 219 -7.92 18.81 4.67
N MET A 220 -7.52 17.91 5.56
CA MET A 220 -8.43 17.07 6.33
C MET A 220 -8.47 17.56 7.78
N SER A 221 -9.67 17.83 8.29
CA SER A 221 -9.85 18.03 9.74
C SER A 221 -9.50 16.76 10.51
N PRO A 222 -9.25 16.81 11.82
CA PRO A 222 -9.04 15.61 12.62
C PRO A 222 -10.15 14.58 12.45
N ASP A 223 -11.42 14.99 12.44
CA ASP A 223 -12.57 14.10 12.31
C ASP A 223 -12.61 13.40 10.95
N VAL A 224 -12.43 14.16 9.86
CA VAL A 224 -12.37 13.59 8.50
C VAL A 224 -11.21 12.61 8.37
N ARG A 225 -10.06 12.91 8.98
CA ARG A 225 -8.90 12.01 8.97
C ARG A 225 -9.20 10.69 9.69
N TYR A 226 -9.73 10.75 10.91
CA TYR A 226 -10.05 9.56 11.70
C TYR A 226 -11.15 8.72 11.05
N GLU A 227 -12.20 9.36 10.59
CA GLU A 227 -13.34 8.66 9.98
C GLU A 227 -12.94 8.01 8.65
N SER A 228 -12.21 8.73 7.77
CA SER A 228 -11.71 8.17 6.51
C SER A 228 -10.73 7.00 6.72
N GLU A 229 -9.84 7.11 7.72
CA GLU A 229 -8.92 6.03 8.10
C GLU A 229 -9.68 4.80 8.60
N ALA A 230 -10.71 4.99 9.42
CA ALA A 230 -11.50 3.89 9.95
C ALA A 230 -12.30 3.20 8.84
N ILE A 231 -12.98 3.98 7.98
CA ILE A 231 -13.79 3.44 6.87
C ILE A 231 -12.92 2.65 5.89
N LEU A 232 -11.83 3.23 5.40
CA LEU A 232 -10.97 2.54 4.44
C LEU A 232 -10.21 1.38 5.08
N GLY A 233 -9.80 1.50 6.34
CA GLY A 233 -9.15 0.41 7.07
C GLY A 233 -10.06 -0.82 7.21
N GLU A 234 -11.31 -0.63 7.62
CA GLU A 234 -12.32 -1.69 7.70
C GLU A 234 -12.62 -2.28 6.32
N TYR A 235 -12.72 -1.43 5.30
CA TYR A 235 -12.98 -1.88 3.94
C TYR A 235 -11.83 -2.73 3.38
N ILE A 236 -10.58 -2.29 3.57
CA ILE A 236 -9.38 -3.02 3.16
C ILE A 236 -9.31 -4.37 3.89
N ALA A 237 -9.47 -4.38 5.22
CA ALA A 237 -9.47 -5.61 6.00
C ALA A 237 -10.54 -6.61 5.52
N TYR A 238 -11.75 -6.12 5.24
CA TYR A 238 -12.83 -6.94 4.71
C TYR A 238 -12.52 -7.53 3.33
N ARG A 239 -11.97 -6.70 2.40
CA ARG A 239 -11.68 -7.13 1.02
C ARG A 239 -10.45 -8.02 0.89
N LEU A 240 -9.44 -7.81 1.72
CA LEU A 240 -8.21 -8.60 1.70
C LEU A 240 -8.25 -9.81 2.65
N GLU A 241 -9.32 -9.95 3.46
CA GLU A 241 -9.43 -10.97 4.50
C GLU A 241 -8.17 -11.01 5.40
N SER A 242 -7.55 -9.84 5.62
CA SER A 242 -6.28 -9.70 6.31
C SER A 242 -6.19 -8.37 7.06
N ASP A 243 -5.72 -8.45 8.31
CA ASP A 243 -5.44 -7.28 9.12
C ASP A 243 -4.03 -6.76 8.85
N LEU A 244 -3.94 -5.51 8.37
CA LEU A 244 -2.67 -4.80 8.25
C LEU A 244 -2.18 -4.36 9.64
N LYS A 245 -0.88 -4.52 9.90
CA LYS A 245 -0.24 -4.17 11.19
C LYS A 245 0.20 -2.72 11.24
N SER A 246 0.69 -2.17 10.14
CA SER A 246 1.22 -0.81 10.05
C SER A 246 0.24 0.28 10.43
N PRO A 247 -1.09 0.19 10.17
CA PRO A 247 -2.04 1.21 10.61
C PRO A 247 -2.06 1.43 12.12
N ALA A 248 -1.97 0.35 12.90
CA ALA A 248 -1.95 0.47 14.37
C ALA A 248 -0.70 1.19 14.85
N VAL A 249 0.47 0.88 14.27
CA VAL A 249 1.74 1.53 14.60
C VAL A 249 1.72 3.01 14.20
N LEU A 250 1.18 3.32 13.02
CA LEU A 250 1.05 4.69 12.53
C LEU A 250 0.15 5.54 13.45
N ARG A 251 -0.99 4.99 13.90
CA ARG A 251 -1.88 5.66 14.87
C ARG A 251 -1.19 5.91 16.21
N ALA A 252 -0.48 4.92 16.73
CA ALA A 252 0.23 5.03 18.01
C ALA A 252 1.28 6.14 17.99
N LEU A 253 2.07 6.21 16.92
CA LEU A 253 3.10 7.23 16.78
C LEU A 253 2.50 8.64 16.59
N ARG A 254 1.44 8.80 15.80
CA ARG A 254 0.74 10.09 15.66
C ARG A 254 0.29 10.62 17.02
N LYS A 255 -0.28 9.74 17.87
CA LYS A 255 -0.69 10.11 19.24
C LYS A 255 0.49 10.60 20.07
N GLN A 256 1.62 9.91 20.01
CA GLN A 256 2.84 10.33 20.74
C GLN A 256 3.39 11.66 20.22
N MET A 257 3.47 11.85 18.90
CA MET A 257 3.96 13.12 18.33
C MET A 257 3.06 14.31 18.68
N THR A 258 1.75 14.12 18.77
CA THR A 258 0.83 15.18 19.21
C THR A 258 1.05 15.54 20.67
N LEU A 259 1.37 14.57 21.54
CA LEU A 259 1.67 14.79 22.95
C LEU A 259 3.01 15.50 23.19
N LEU A 260 3.99 15.34 22.29
CA LEU A 260 5.30 15.98 22.38
C LEU A 260 5.33 17.39 21.75
N ALA A 261 4.30 17.78 21.00
CA ALA A 261 4.18 19.09 20.37
C ALA A 261 3.40 20.12 21.23
N VAL A 262 2.98 19.74 22.43
CA VAL A 262 2.38 20.57 23.50
C VAL A 262 3.41 20.83 24.56
#